data_13c6bd3b728f4b8705086036967c90b7
#
_entry.id   13c6bd3b728f4b8705086036967c90b7
#
_cell.length_a   1.000
_cell.length_b   1.000
_cell.length_c   1.000
_cell.angle_alpha   90.00
_cell.angle_beta   90.00
_cell.angle_gamma   90.00
#
_symmetry.space_group_name_H-M   'P 1'
#
loop_
_entity.id
_entity.type
_entity.pdbx_description
1 polymer ?
#
loop_
_entity_poly.entity_id
_entity_poly.type
_entity_poly.pdbx_seq_one_letter_code
_entity_poly.pdbx_strand_id
1 'polypeptide(L)'
;MTEENAMMSKSKDGDTEGRDMDMKCYFNNAMPAIFDKVGLPKRSDFFDVQSIPVGLVSDYGPFSDVASMSSFDTDTLRTSTPLLLDATMDRVEHNALSDAHRDAWIPSDHTRKILRSIATSAAGTNHLDRENLTMPGLAVQGDMPDLIKNASIHFLGEDENIHRNVLTASDVTQDERGLRNLIQAGCYRAAVNLSGRLLAIYAQGYGKINQPSKHTPHSLQLWYTRLSLLVKLRQMDVLENESKPFGNLDKPDMYFTFYPELYGTRPGSMASFAFRLLLAEIPSYYDKAKQALDNLYKLLATVHQIIANFHAGLSGEGTHVKISESDQREAVKLWTARKSRILISIVNCAIGMRNYILAIEILEDLCKLPDWTTEQLGILKSAIGRVHLFLGDVSAAEKFLVRSNKEEKTTSVRELVDSGLMAVAQNAFQEAYNYFQSASAMDPSNVMLTNNMAVCLLYTGQLRAAVWLFESVVNRNPLKSLQEPILLNMCTSYELHTTHCKQPKLHLLRQLNRYKGDAADIQCLKLAM
;
A
#
# COMPACT_ATOMS: atom_id res chain seq x y z
N MET A 1 -6.34 37.64 49.95
CA MET A 1 -7.23 37.35 48.83
C MET A 1 -6.72 37.91 47.55
N THR A 2 -5.51 37.58 47.11
CA THR A 2 -4.93 38.04 45.82
C THR A 2 -3.65 37.30 45.43
N GLU A 3 -3.42 36.06 45.84
CA GLU A 3 -2.23 35.30 45.40
C GLU A 3 -2.49 33.84 44.98
N GLU A 4 -3.74 33.36 45.05
CA GLU A 4 -4.06 31.97 44.69
C GLU A 4 -4.58 31.76 43.24
N ASN A 5 -4.78 32.82 42.45
CA ASN A 5 -5.31 32.71 41.08
C ASN A 5 -4.24 32.79 39.96
N ALA A 6 -2.94 32.79 40.30
CA ALA A 6 -1.88 32.87 39.31
C ALA A 6 -1.14 31.56 39.02
N MET A 7 -1.51 30.43 39.65
CA MET A 7 -0.83 29.15 39.50
C MET A 7 -1.61 28.07 38.69
N MET A 8 -2.83 28.37 38.21
CA MET A 8 -3.63 27.42 37.47
C MET A 8 -3.69 27.63 35.93
N SER A 9 -2.93 28.60 35.41
CA SER A 9 -2.95 28.88 33.95
C SER A 9 -1.70 28.46 33.18
N LYS A 10 -0.77 27.73 33.79
CA LYS A 10 0.51 27.32 33.11
C LYS A 10 0.67 25.83 32.82
N SER A 11 -0.35 24.99 33.02
CA SER A 11 -0.22 23.55 32.79
C SER A 11 -1.04 23.00 31.59
N LYS A 12 -1.58 23.84 30.71
CA LYS A 12 -2.34 23.40 29.54
C LYS A 12 -1.69 23.64 28.18
N ASP A 13 -0.60 24.38 28.12
CA ASP A 13 0.05 24.69 26.83
C ASP A 13 1.24 23.77 26.47
N GLY A 14 1.62 22.84 27.35
CA GLY A 14 2.76 21.95 27.12
C GLY A 14 2.47 20.72 26.24
N ASP A 15 1.22 20.27 26.15
CA ASP A 15 0.86 19.03 25.44
C ASP A 15 0.41 19.23 23.99
N THR A 16 0.10 20.45 23.58
CA THR A 16 -0.29 20.77 22.19
C THR A 16 0.89 21.02 21.27
N GLU A 17 2.01 21.50 21.76
CA GLU A 17 3.20 21.71 20.93
C GLU A 17 3.93 20.40 20.56
N GLY A 18 3.92 19.39 21.42
CA GLY A 18 4.50 18.08 21.12
C GLY A 18 3.73 17.29 20.07
N ARG A 19 2.41 17.45 19.99
CA ARG A 19 1.57 16.81 18.97
C ARG A 19 1.65 17.52 17.62
N ASP A 20 1.80 18.85 17.61
CA ASP A 20 1.95 19.63 16.38
C ASP A 20 3.33 19.45 15.72
N MET A 21 4.40 19.23 16.49
CA MET A 21 5.73 18.95 15.93
C MET A 21 5.82 17.58 15.26
N ASP A 22 5.19 16.55 15.82
CA ASP A 22 5.15 15.22 15.23
C ASP A 22 4.29 15.21 13.94
N MET A 23 3.22 15.99 13.88
CA MET A 23 2.42 16.16 12.67
C MET A 23 3.14 16.92 11.55
N LYS A 24 3.93 17.94 11.87
CA LYS A 24 4.70 18.71 10.87
C LYS A 24 5.83 17.89 10.22
N CYS A 25 6.47 16.99 10.96
CA CYS A 25 7.45 16.04 10.37
C CYS A 25 6.81 15.02 9.42
N TYR A 26 5.58 14.60 9.66
CA TYR A 26 4.85 13.71 8.78
C TYR A 26 4.36 14.39 7.50
N PHE A 27 4.00 15.67 7.55
CA PHE A 27 3.45 16.41 6.41
C PHE A 27 4.49 16.80 5.34
N ASN A 28 5.76 16.94 5.71
CA ASN A 28 6.80 17.35 4.76
C ASN A 28 7.37 16.21 3.90
N ASN A 29 7.09 14.92 4.22
CA ASN A 29 7.77 13.78 3.60
C ASN A 29 6.87 12.74 2.93
N ALA A 30 5.53 12.89 2.84
CA ALA A 30 4.74 11.67 2.71
C ALA A 30 3.46 11.70 1.87
N MET A 31 3.33 12.52 0.82
CA MET A 31 2.14 12.42 -0.03
C MET A 31 2.05 11.13 -0.87
N PRO A 32 3.13 10.65 -1.50
CA PRO A 32 3.09 9.38 -2.23
C PRO A 32 3.16 8.16 -1.32
N ALA A 33 3.93 8.22 -0.23
CA ALA A 33 4.14 7.08 0.68
C ALA A 33 2.88 6.63 1.43
N ILE A 34 1.88 7.50 1.63
CA ILE A 34 0.61 7.12 2.28
C ILE A 34 -0.23 6.27 1.33
N PHE A 35 -0.34 6.67 0.06
CA PHE A 35 -1.08 5.92 -0.95
C PHE A 35 -0.37 4.63 -1.34
N ASP A 36 0.96 4.62 -1.39
CA ASP A 36 1.74 3.40 -1.60
C ASP A 36 1.61 2.41 -0.43
N LYS A 37 1.51 2.88 0.80
CA LYS A 37 1.24 2.02 1.97
C LYS A 37 -0.19 1.49 2.01
N VAL A 38 -1.16 2.23 1.48
CA VAL A 38 -2.56 1.79 1.36
C VAL A 38 -2.74 0.88 0.14
N GLY A 39 -2.03 1.15 -0.96
CA GLY A 39 -2.17 0.46 -2.25
C GLY A 39 -1.61 -0.97 -2.34
N LEU A 40 -0.91 -1.45 -1.32
CA LEU A 40 -0.41 -2.83 -1.29
C LEU A 40 -0.81 -3.48 0.02
N PRO A 41 -1.79 -4.41 0.00
CA PRO A 41 -1.96 -5.30 1.13
C PRO A 41 -0.62 -6.03 1.31
N LYS A 42 -0.07 -6.00 2.51
CA LYS A 42 1.01 -6.91 2.86
C LYS A 42 0.44 -8.31 2.71
N ARG A 43 0.80 -9.00 1.64
CA ARG A 43 0.39 -10.38 1.37
C ARG A 43 1.14 -11.35 2.29
N SER A 44 1.07 -11.15 3.61
CA SER A 44 1.41 -12.19 4.58
C SER A 44 0.48 -13.40 4.52
N ASP A 45 -0.66 -13.27 3.82
CA ASP A 45 -1.75 -14.23 3.84
C ASP A 45 -1.68 -15.29 2.73
N PHE A 46 -0.71 -15.21 1.81
CA PHE A 46 -0.55 -16.20 0.75
C PHE A 46 0.23 -17.44 1.17
N PHE A 47 0.67 -17.49 2.41
CA PHE A 47 1.36 -18.66 2.92
C PHE A 47 0.37 -19.61 3.53
N ASP A 48 0.06 -20.66 2.77
CA ASP A 48 -0.58 -21.84 3.33
C ASP A 48 0.30 -22.37 4.48
N VAL A 49 -0.26 -22.24 5.67
CA VAL A 49 0.37 -22.45 6.97
C VAL A 49 0.92 -23.87 7.18
N GLN A 50 0.83 -24.75 6.17
CA GLN A 50 1.20 -26.15 6.31
C GLN A 50 2.68 -26.46 6.06
N SER A 51 3.46 -25.56 5.48
CA SER A 51 4.88 -25.82 5.15
C SER A 51 5.91 -24.90 5.81
N ILE A 52 5.47 -23.87 6.55
CA ILE A 52 6.37 -22.98 7.30
C ILE A 52 5.94 -23.01 8.77
N PRO A 53 6.88 -22.95 9.72
CA PRO A 53 6.53 -22.85 11.12
C PRO A 53 5.45 -21.79 11.33
N VAL A 54 4.29 -22.22 11.83
CA VAL A 54 3.14 -21.37 12.09
C VAL A 54 3.62 -20.14 12.86
N GLY A 55 3.48 -18.97 12.26
CA GLY A 55 3.73 -17.73 12.95
C GLY A 55 5.04 -17.01 12.69
N LEU A 56 5.97 -17.54 11.90
CA LEU A 56 7.11 -16.75 11.43
C LEU A 56 6.64 -15.77 10.36
N VAL A 57 6.44 -14.55 10.77
CA VAL A 57 6.16 -13.43 9.89
C VAL A 57 7.36 -12.52 9.92
N SER A 58 7.89 -12.22 8.75
CA SER A 58 8.87 -11.18 8.56
C SER A 58 8.11 -9.89 8.19
N ASP A 59 8.36 -8.80 8.90
CA ASP A 59 7.97 -7.45 8.45
C ASP A 59 8.64 -7.14 7.11
N TYR A 60 9.77 -7.78 6.90
CA TYR A 60 10.42 -7.98 5.62
C TYR A 60 9.86 -9.27 4.99
N GLY A 61 8.59 -9.28 4.58
CA GLY A 61 8.13 -10.27 3.61
C GLY A 61 9.11 -10.31 2.45
N PRO A 62 9.19 -11.38 1.63
CA PRO A 62 10.16 -11.48 0.55
C PRO A 62 10.24 -10.22 -0.32
N PHE A 63 9.18 -9.42 -0.31
CA PHE A 63 8.99 -8.26 -1.19
C PHE A 63 8.58 -6.96 -0.49
N SER A 64 8.47 -6.89 0.84
CA SER A 64 8.18 -5.63 1.53
C SER A 64 9.25 -4.58 1.23
N ASP A 65 10.51 -4.99 1.23
CA ASP A 65 11.65 -4.12 0.93
C ASP A 65 11.74 -3.80 -0.56
N VAL A 66 11.43 -4.78 -1.44
CA VAL A 66 11.41 -4.58 -2.90
C VAL A 66 10.27 -3.66 -3.30
N ALA A 67 9.10 -3.76 -2.65
CA ALA A 67 8.00 -2.83 -2.85
C ALA A 67 8.36 -1.40 -2.39
N SER A 68 9.17 -1.24 -1.34
CA SER A 68 9.66 0.06 -0.89
C SER A 68 10.68 0.68 -1.85
N MET A 69 11.39 -0.13 -2.65
CA MET A 69 12.33 0.38 -3.66
C MET A 69 11.65 1.16 -4.79
N SER A 70 10.39 0.85 -5.10
CA SER A 70 9.63 1.60 -6.09
C SER A 70 9.15 2.97 -5.59
N SER A 71 9.24 3.24 -4.30
CA SER A 71 8.94 4.55 -3.71
C SER A 71 10.06 5.58 -3.86
N PHE A 72 11.24 5.18 -4.39
CA PHE A 72 12.37 6.10 -4.60
C PHE A 72 12.09 7.22 -5.63
N ASP A 73 11.15 7.00 -6.55
CA ASP A 73 10.79 8.02 -7.54
C ASP A 73 9.82 9.09 -7.03
N THR A 74 9.29 8.92 -5.83
CA THR A 74 8.31 9.86 -5.29
C THR A 74 8.94 11.12 -4.71
N ASP A 75 10.22 11.14 -4.44
CA ASP A 75 10.90 12.34 -3.95
C ASP A 75 11.14 13.40 -5.06
N THR A 76 11.20 12.99 -6.32
CA THR A 76 11.25 13.90 -7.47
C THR A 76 9.86 14.42 -7.89
N LEU A 77 8.78 13.77 -7.46
CA LEU A 77 7.39 14.15 -7.74
C LEU A 77 6.81 15.17 -6.74
N ARG A 78 7.63 15.72 -5.83
CA ARG A 78 7.22 16.64 -4.77
C ARG A 78 6.71 18.00 -5.25
N THR A 79 6.66 18.28 -6.53
CA THR A 79 6.37 19.63 -7.03
C THR A 79 5.01 19.82 -7.69
N SER A 80 4.09 18.84 -7.66
CA SER A 80 2.81 19.03 -8.32
C SER A 80 1.60 18.62 -7.51
N THR A 81 1.28 19.41 -6.49
CA THR A 81 -0.11 19.58 -6.06
C THR A 81 -0.59 20.93 -6.56
N PRO A 82 -1.58 20.97 -7.46
CA PRO A 82 -2.22 22.22 -7.81
C PRO A 82 -3.25 22.56 -6.76
N LEU A 83 -2.84 23.30 -5.77
CA LEU A 83 -3.73 24.13 -4.98
C LEU A 83 -2.96 25.40 -4.66
N LEU A 84 -3.07 26.33 -5.55
CA LEU A 84 -3.20 27.75 -5.33
C LEU A 84 -3.07 28.45 -6.68
N LEU A 85 -4.17 28.96 -7.16
CA LEU A 85 -4.22 30.12 -8.03
C LEU A 85 -3.40 31.22 -7.34
N ASP A 86 -2.17 31.37 -7.72
CA ASP A 86 -1.50 32.66 -7.93
C ASP A 86 0.01 32.45 -8.10
N ALA A 87 0.51 33.12 -9.08
CA ALA A 87 1.89 33.50 -9.30
C ALA A 87 2.66 32.82 -10.44
N THR A 88 2.78 33.60 -11.51
CA THR A 88 3.81 33.65 -12.54
C THR A 88 3.79 32.59 -13.64
N MET A 89 3.40 33.03 -14.83
CA MET A 89 3.31 32.28 -16.09
C MET A 89 4.57 31.50 -16.48
N ASP A 90 5.76 31.94 -16.10
CA ASP A 90 7.03 31.26 -16.46
C ASP A 90 7.28 29.93 -15.73
N ARG A 91 6.68 29.71 -14.57
CA ARG A 91 6.72 28.42 -13.85
C ARG A 91 5.71 27.41 -14.39
N VAL A 92 4.66 27.87 -15.04
CA VAL A 92 3.57 27.02 -15.55
C VAL A 92 4.00 26.20 -16.76
N GLU A 93 4.85 26.75 -17.63
CA GLU A 93 5.31 26.02 -18.84
C GLU A 93 6.27 24.88 -18.50
N HIS A 94 7.20 25.07 -17.57
CA HIS A 94 8.14 24.01 -17.17
C HIS A 94 7.44 22.86 -16.43
N ASN A 95 6.44 23.15 -15.60
CA ASN A 95 5.63 22.13 -14.92
C ASN A 95 4.69 21.40 -15.88
N ALA A 96 4.18 22.07 -16.93
CA ALA A 96 3.26 21.46 -17.90
C ALA A 96 3.93 20.39 -18.77
N LEU A 97 5.22 20.58 -19.16
CA LEU A 97 5.98 19.58 -19.90
C LEU A 97 6.33 18.37 -19.03
N SER A 98 6.76 18.58 -17.80
CA SER A 98 6.99 17.51 -16.81
C SER A 98 5.73 16.69 -16.54
N ASP A 99 4.57 17.37 -16.41
CA ASP A 99 3.28 16.74 -16.24
C ASP A 99 2.86 15.92 -17.47
N ALA A 100 3.10 16.41 -18.69
CA ALA A 100 2.78 15.67 -19.92
C ALA A 100 3.58 14.35 -20.04
N HIS A 101 4.84 14.34 -19.59
CA HIS A 101 5.66 13.12 -19.59
C HIS A 101 5.21 12.13 -18.50
N ARG A 102 4.81 12.64 -17.34
CA ARG A 102 4.29 11.85 -16.23
C ARG A 102 2.94 11.20 -16.58
N ASP A 103 2.03 11.97 -17.21
CA ASP A 103 0.67 11.58 -17.53
C ASP A 103 0.54 10.92 -18.92
N ALA A 104 1.67 10.71 -19.62
CA ALA A 104 1.71 10.07 -20.92
C ALA A 104 1.06 8.68 -20.86
N TRP A 105 0.19 8.39 -21.81
CA TRP A 105 -0.42 7.08 -21.97
C TRP A 105 -0.85 6.85 -23.41
N ILE A 106 -0.60 5.65 -23.93
CA ILE A 106 -0.95 5.31 -25.31
C ILE A 106 -2.39 4.80 -25.35
N PRO A 107 -3.34 5.54 -25.91
CA PRO A 107 -4.71 5.07 -26.06
C PRO A 107 -4.81 3.97 -27.12
N SER A 108 -5.77 3.05 -26.98
CA SER A 108 -6.09 2.09 -28.04
C SER A 108 -6.51 2.80 -29.32
N ASP A 109 -6.44 2.10 -30.45
CA ASP A 109 -6.81 2.68 -31.76
C ASP A 109 -8.27 3.12 -31.81
N HIS A 110 -9.15 2.39 -31.11
CA HIS A 110 -10.54 2.76 -30.99
C HIS A 110 -10.70 4.09 -30.22
N THR A 111 -10.11 4.17 -29.04
CA THR A 111 -10.13 5.38 -28.19
C THR A 111 -9.48 6.56 -28.91
N ARG A 112 -8.36 6.34 -29.61
CA ARG A 112 -7.67 7.37 -30.39
C ARG A 112 -8.55 7.94 -31.51
N LYS A 113 -9.32 7.09 -32.22
CA LYS A 113 -10.28 7.55 -33.25
C LYS A 113 -11.37 8.44 -32.66
N ILE A 114 -11.93 8.04 -31.51
CA ILE A 114 -12.97 8.83 -30.81
C ILE A 114 -12.39 10.18 -30.35
N LEU A 115 -11.24 10.19 -29.71
CA LEU A 115 -10.60 11.43 -29.23
C LEU A 115 -10.28 12.39 -30.39
N ARG A 116 -9.83 11.89 -31.55
CA ARG A 116 -9.64 12.70 -32.76
C ARG A 116 -10.96 13.26 -33.29
N SER A 117 -12.01 12.45 -33.30
CA SER A 117 -13.36 12.93 -33.71
C SER A 117 -13.84 14.06 -32.79
N ILE A 118 -13.65 13.94 -31.48
CA ILE A 118 -14.02 14.99 -30.51
C ILE A 118 -13.22 16.27 -30.76
N ALA A 119 -11.91 16.16 -30.98
CA ALA A 119 -11.04 17.31 -31.22
C ALA A 119 -11.38 18.07 -32.53
N THR A 120 -12.00 17.40 -33.51
CA THR A 120 -12.36 17.99 -34.82
C THR A 120 -13.82 18.42 -34.90
N SER A 121 -14.66 18.00 -33.96
CA SER A 121 -16.11 18.31 -33.99
C SER A 121 -16.43 19.63 -33.29
N ALA A 122 -17.49 20.31 -33.72
CA ALA A 122 -17.99 21.47 -33.00
C ALA A 122 -18.52 21.08 -31.61
N ALA A 123 -18.30 21.94 -30.62
CA ALA A 123 -18.75 21.71 -29.25
C ALA A 123 -20.24 21.37 -29.19
N GLY A 124 -20.58 20.25 -28.55
CA GLY A 124 -21.97 19.82 -28.33
C GLY A 124 -22.58 18.89 -29.40
N THR A 125 -21.86 18.54 -30.47
CA THR A 125 -22.40 17.67 -31.54
C THR A 125 -22.10 16.17 -31.37
N ASN A 126 -21.27 15.80 -30.40
CA ASN A 126 -20.88 14.42 -30.20
C ASN A 126 -21.88 13.68 -29.28
N HIS A 127 -22.73 12.85 -29.87
CA HIS A 127 -23.44 11.80 -29.12
C HIS A 127 -22.51 10.61 -28.91
N LEU A 128 -21.93 10.54 -27.73
CA LEU A 128 -21.10 9.38 -27.36
C LEU A 128 -21.99 8.25 -26.84
N ASP A 129 -21.79 7.05 -27.39
CA ASP A 129 -22.42 5.85 -26.88
C ASP A 129 -22.00 5.59 -25.43
N ARG A 130 -22.95 5.21 -24.58
CA ARG A 130 -22.70 4.91 -23.17
C ARG A 130 -21.63 3.85 -22.95
N GLU A 131 -21.47 2.93 -23.89
CA GLU A 131 -20.46 1.88 -23.85
C GLU A 131 -19.03 2.42 -23.84
N ASN A 132 -18.83 3.59 -24.43
CA ASN A 132 -17.54 4.28 -24.50
C ASN A 132 -17.23 5.16 -23.28
N LEU A 133 -18.14 5.20 -22.29
CA LEU A 133 -17.96 6.01 -21.07
C LEU A 133 -17.70 5.13 -19.85
N THR A 134 -16.86 5.64 -18.97
CA THR A 134 -16.64 5.08 -17.63
C THR A 134 -17.70 5.62 -16.70
N MET A 135 -18.53 4.75 -16.16
CA MET A 135 -19.70 5.13 -15.35
C MET A 135 -19.61 4.49 -13.96
N PRO A 136 -18.67 4.90 -13.11
CA PRO A 136 -18.51 4.35 -11.78
C PRO A 136 -19.56 4.87 -10.81
N GLY A 137 -19.81 4.11 -9.77
CA GLY A 137 -20.68 4.49 -8.67
C GLY A 137 -20.42 3.60 -7.46
N LEU A 138 -20.88 4.02 -6.29
CA LEU A 138 -20.72 3.25 -5.07
C LEU A 138 -21.65 2.03 -5.05
N ALA A 139 -21.12 0.88 -4.68
CA ALA A 139 -21.88 -0.37 -4.57
C ALA A 139 -22.59 -0.50 -3.21
N VAL A 140 -22.09 0.15 -2.16
CA VAL A 140 -22.60 0.04 -0.80
C VAL A 140 -23.36 1.30 -0.40
N GLN A 141 -24.54 1.11 0.17
CA GLN A 141 -25.33 2.17 0.80
C GLN A 141 -24.98 2.29 2.28
N GLY A 142 -24.78 3.51 2.74
CA GLY A 142 -24.51 3.81 4.15
C GLY A 142 -23.05 3.66 4.55
N ASP A 143 -22.80 3.83 5.83
CA ASP A 143 -21.48 3.84 6.42
C ASP A 143 -21.06 2.43 6.88
N MET A 144 -19.81 2.06 6.62
CA MET A 144 -19.23 0.82 7.14
C MET A 144 -19.09 0.88 8.67
N PRO A 145 -19.56 -0.12 9.40
CA PRO A 145 -19.48 -0.14 10.86
C PRO A 145 -18.06 -0.42 11.37
N ASP A 146 -17.76 0.07 12.56
CA ASP A 146 -16.53 -0.27 13.29
C ASP A 146 -16.69 -1.67 13.94
N LEU A 147 -15.98 -2.67 13.40
CA LEU A 147 -16.06 -4.05 13.86
C LEU A 147 -15.50 -4.24 15.27
N ILE A 148 -14.46 -3.47 15.65
CA ILE A 148 -13.87 -3.55 17.00
C ILE A 148 -14.88 -3.05 18.02
N LYS A 149 -15.56 -1.93 17.72
CA LYS A 149 -16.64 -1.40 18.57
C LYS A 149 -17.73 -2.45 18.78
N ASN A 150 -18.21 -3.04 17.70
CA ASN A 150 -19.29 -4.05 17.78
C ASN A 150 -18.86 -5.27 18.60
N ALA A 151 -17.64 -5.78 18.39
CA ALA A 151 -17.11 -6.89 19.18
C ALA A 151 -16.87 -6.52 20.63
N SER A 152 -16.41 -5.31 20.91
CA SER A 152 -16.22 -4.82 22.27
C SER A 152 -17.55 -4.77 23.03
N ILE A 153 -18.62 -4.24 22.41
CA ILE A 153 -19.96 -4.26 23.00
C ILE A 153 -20.41 -5.70 23.28
N HIS A 154 -20.23 -6.60 22.32
CA HIS A 154 -20.69 -7.99 22.43
C HIS A 154 -19.98 -8.78 23.53
N PHE A 155 -18.65 -8.65 23.65
CA PHE A 155 -17.84 -9.48 24.55
C PHE A 155 -17.53 -8.82 25.90
N LEU A 156 -17.48 -7.49 25.97
CA LEU A 156 -17.02 -6.74 27.14
C LEU A 156 -18.12 -5.86 27.76
N GLY A 157 -19.19 -5.58 27.01
CA GLY A 157 -20.28 -4.68 27.44
C GLY A 157 -20.11 -3.25 26.94
N GLU A 158 -21.14 -2.42 27.15
CA GLU A 158 -21.19 -1.04 26.66
C GLU A 158 -20.21 -0.11 27.38
N ASP A 159 -19.92 -0.35 28.64
CA ASP A 159 -19.07 0.50 29.50
C ASP A 159 -17.64 0.62 28.94
N GLU A 160 -17.12 -0.43 28.33
CA GLU A 160 -15.76 -0.42 27.73
C GLU A 160 -15.66 0.47 26.48
N ASN A 161 -16.78 0.81 25.85
CA ASN A 161 -16.78 1.71 24.67
C ASN A 161 -16.57 3.19 25.03
N ILE A 162 -16.77 3.58 26.27
CA ILE A 162 -16.50 4.95 26.75
C ILE A 162 -15.03 5.32 26.51
N HIS A 163 -14.13 4.33 26.51
CA HIS A 163 -12.71 4.52 26.31
C HIS A 163 -12.27 4.45 24.82
N ARG A 164 -13.22 4.17 23.90
CA ARG A 164 -12.91 4.11 22.47
C ARG A 164 -12.93 5.49 21.85
N ASN A 165 -11.74 6.01 21.56
CA ASN A 165 -11.57 7.32 20.93
C ASN A 165 -11.11 7.14 19.46
N VAL A 166 -12.04 6.76 18.59
CA VAL A 166 -11.80 6.51 17.16
C VAL A 166 -12.56 7.52 16.34
N LEU A 167 -11.86 8.15 15.40
CA LEU A 167 -12.43 9.17 14.50
C LEU A 167 -13.42 8.52 13.53
N THR A 168 -14.58 9.15 13.38
CA THR A 168 -15.57 8.82 12.35
C THR A 168 -15.47 9.77 11.16
N ALA A 169 -16.15 9.45 10.05
CA ALA A 169 -16.19 10.30 8.88
C ALA A 169 -16.82 11.69 9.16
N SER A 170 -17.59 11.82 10.25
CA SER A 170 -18.24 13.08 10.64
C SER A 170 -17.39 13.94 11.59
N ASP A 171 -16.35 13.36 12.20
CA ASP A 171 -15.48 14.05 13.17
C ASP A 171 -14.32 14.81 12.49
N VAL A 172 -14.20 14.69 11.17
CA VAL A 172 -13.14 15.31 10.38
C VAL A 172 -13.73 16.24 9.32
N THR A 173 -12.88 17.10 8.77
CA THR A 173 -13.28 17.95 7.65
C THR A 173 -13.71 17.12 6.45
N GLN A 174 -14.77 17.55 5.75
CA GLN A 174 -15.34 16.84 4.59
C GLN A 174 -14.53 17.18 3.32
N ASP A 175 -13.22 16.92 3.37
CA ASP A 175 -12.25 17.20 2.31
C ASP A 175 -11.12 16.15 2.30
N GLU A 176 -10.12 16.36 1.44
CA GLU A 176 -8.93 15.49 1.39
C GLU A 176 -8.10 15.51 2.68
N ARG A 177 -8.12 16.61 3.44
CA ARG A 177 -7.36 16.71 4.71
C ARG A 177 -7.99 15.79 5.75
N GLY A 178 -9.33 15.81 5.85
CA GLY A 178 -10.05 14.87 6.70
C GLY A 178 -9.79 13.42 6.30
N LEU A 179 -9.79 13.13 4.99
CA LEU A 179 -9.48 11.78 4.50
C LEU A 179 -8.07 11.33 4.91
N ARG A 180 -7.07 12.21 4.80
CA ARG A 180 -5.70 11.92 5.27
C ARG A 180 -5.63 11.71 6.77
N ASN A 181 -6.30 12.53 7.55
CA ASN A 181 -6.34 12.39 9.00
C ASN A 181 -6.89 11.03 9.42
N LEU A 182 -7.98 10.57 8.79
CA LEU A 182 -8.53 9.23 9.03
C LEU A 182 -7.55 8.11 8.66
N ILE A 183 -6.90 8.21 7.50
CA ILE A 183 -5.93 7.21 7.05
C ILE A 183 -4.72 7.16 8.00
N GLN A 184 -4.21 8.30 8.45
CA GLN A 184 -3.10 8.38 9.40
C GLN A 184 -3.47 7.82 10.77
N ALA A 185 -4.70 8.07 11.22
CA ALA A 185 -5.22 7.51 12.46
C ALA A 185 -5.52 6.00 12.38
N GLY A 186 -5.40 5.38 11.20
CA GLY A 186 -5.74 3.97 10.99
C GLY A 186 -7.25 3.68 10.97
N CYS A 187 -8.08 4.71 10.77
CA CYS A 187 -9.54 4.63 10.70
C CYS A 187 -9.96 4.40 9.23
N TYR A 188 -9.65 3.22 8.68
CA TYR A 188 -9.82 2.97 7.25
C TYR A 188 -11.27 2.79 6.83
N ARG A 189 -12.15 2.26 7.69
CA ARG A 189 -13.60 2.19 7.43
C ARG A 189 -14.22 3.57 7.37
N ALA A 190 -13.90 4.43 8.33
CA ALA A 190 -14.30 5.83 8.31
C ALA A 190 -13.76 6.57 7.09
N ALA A 191 -12.52 6.27 6.65
CA ALA A 191 -11.94 6.83 5.43
C ALA A 191 -12.69 6.37 4.16
N VAL A 192 -13.12 5.11 4.08
CA VAL A 192 -13.99 4.62 3.00
C VAL A 192 -15.33 5.35 3.00
N ASN A 193 -15.93 5.57 4.17
CA ASN A 193 -17.18 6.31 4.30
C ASN A 193 -17.03 7.75 3.81
N LEU A 194 -15.97 8.45 4.25
CA LEU A 194 -15.69 9.82 3.80
C LEU A 194 -15.41 9.87 2.29
N SER A 195 -14.62 8.95 1.74
CA SER A 195 -14.37 8.90 0.29
C SER A 195 -15.66 8.75 -0.52
N GLY A 196 -16.63 7.99 0.00
CA GLY A 196 -17.96 7.86 -0.61
C GLY A 196 -18.75 9.18 -0.63
N ARG A 197 -18.71 9.92 0.48
CA ARG A 197 -19.34 11.25 0.57
C ARG A 197 -18.71 12.24 -0.42
N LEU A 198 -17.38 12.23 -0.54
CA LEU A 198 -16.66 13.08 -1.48
C LEU A 198 -16.95 12.71 -2.94
N LEU A 199 -17.05 11.43 -3.28
CA LEU A 199 -17.41 10.96 -4.62
C LEU A 199 -18.85 11.32 -5.00
N ALA A 200 -19.76 11.41 -4.03
CA ALA A 200 -21.13 11.84 -4.28
C ALA A 200 -21.21 13.28 -4.83
N ILE A 201 -20.27 14.16 -4.47
CA ILE A 201 -20.17 15.54 -5.02
C ILE A 201 -19.90 15.50 -6.53
N TYR A 202 -19.17 14.48 -7.02
CA TYR A 202 -18.90 14.27 -8.46
C TYR A 202 -20.01 13.49 -9.18
N ALA A 203 -21.19 13.35 -8.57
CA ALA A 203 -22.30 12.53 -9.08
C ALA A 203 -21.93 11.03 -9.26
N GLN A 204 -20.96 10.52 -8.49
CA GLN A 204 -20.48 9.15 -8.52
C GLN A 204 -20.83 8.39 -7.22
N GLY A 205 -21.89 8.81 -6.53
CA GLY A 205 -22.38 8.24 -5.27
C GLY A 205 -23.11 6.91 -5.43
N TYR A 206 -23.80 6.49 -4.36
CA TYR A 206 -24.64 5.28 -4.37
C TYR A 206 -25.77 5.34 -5.40
N GLY A 207 -26.02 4.23 -6.08
CA GLY A 207 -27.03 4.12 -7.13
C GLY A 207 -26.69 4.84 -8.43
N LYS A 208 -25.46 5.35 -8.59
CA LYS A 208 -24.99 6.02 -9.81
C LYS A 208 -24.19 5.13 -10.74
N ILE A 209 -24.04 3.86 -10.42
CA ILE A 209 -23.42 2.86 -11.32
C ILE A 209 -24.17 2.88 -12.67
N ASN A 210 -23.40 2.87 -13.77
CA ASN A 210 -23.91 2.97 -15.14
C ASN A 210 -24.61 4.30 -15.48
N GLN A 211 -24.40 5.36 -14.71
CA GLN A 211 -24.84 6.71 -15.06
C GLN A 211 -23.64 7.56 -15.51
N PRO A 212 -23.75 8.32 -16.61
CA PRO A 212 -22.68 9.18 -17.08
C PRO A 212 -22.30 10.22 -16.02
N SER A 213 -21.01 10.37 -15.77
CA SER A 213 -20.46 11.37 -14.86
C SER A 213 -19.19 11.98 -15.45
N LYS A 214 -18.85 13.21 -15.02
CA LYS A 214 -17.59 13.84 -15.43
C LYS A 214 -16.46 13.35 -14.55
N HIS A 215 -15.34 12.98 -15.19
CA HIS A 215 -14.12 12.61 -14.49
C HIS A 215 -13.16 13.79 -14.39
N THR A 216 -12.46 13.83 -13.27
CA THR A 216 -11.37 14.78 -13.04
C THR A 216 -10.18 14.00 -12.45
N PRO A 217 -8.94 14.51 -12.55
CA PRO A 217 -7.81 13.89 -11.85
C PRO A 217 -8.09 13.66 -10.36
N HIS A 218 -8.80 14.61 -9.73
CA HIS A 218 -9.18 14.53 -8.33
C HIS A 218 -10.19 13.41 -8.03
N SER A 219 -11.26 13.27 -8.85
CA SER A 219 -12.23 12.18 -8.66
C SER A 219 -11.58 10.80 -8.86
N LEU A 220 -10.66 10.68 -9.83
CA LEU A 220 -9.89 9.44 -10.04
C LEU A 220 -8.93 9.14 -8.89
N GLN A 221 -8.34 10.17 -8.28
CA GLN A 221 -7.52 10.01 -7.09
C GLN A 221 -8.35 9.54 -5.88
N LEU A 222 -9.58 10.06 -5.71
CA LEU A 222 -10.51 9.57 -4.68
C LEU A 222 -10.88 8.09 -4.91
N TRP A 223 -11.13 7.69 -6.16
CA TRP A 223 -11.39 6.29 -6.51
C TRP A 223 -10.18 5.40 -6.22
N TYR A 224 -8.97 5.84 -6.60
CA TYR A 224 -7.74 5.12 -6.27
C TYR A 224 -7.62 4.90 -4.75
N THR A 225 -7.82 5.96 -3.97
CA THR A 225 -7.77 5.89 -2.50
C THR A 225 -8.82 4.93 -1.95
N ARG A 226 -10.07 5.04 -2.43
CA ARG A 226 -11.16 4.18 -1.98
C ARG A 226 -10.92 2.71 -2.29
N LEU A 227 -10.54 2.38 -3.53
CA LEU A 227 -10.26 0.99 -3.91
C LEU A 227 -9.05 0.43 -3.14
N SER A 228 -8.01 1.23 -2.91
CA SER A 228 -6.87 0.85 -2.09
C SER A 228 -7.27 0.55 -0.64
N LEU A 229 -8.17 1.34 -0.06
CA LEU A 229 -8.71 1.10 1.28
C LEU A 229 -9.56 -0.17 1.33
N LEU A 230 -10.39 -0.43 0.31
CA LEU A 230 -11.19 -1.64 0.21
C LEU A 230 -10.32 -2.90 0.12
N VAL A 231 -9.22 -2.85 -0.66
CA VAL A 231 -8.21 -3.91 -0.68
C VAL A 231 -7.61 -4.12 0.71
N LYS A 232 -7.25 -3.03 1.40
CA LYS A 232 -6.67 -3.09 2.74
C LYS A 232 -7.64 -3.67 3.78
N LEU A 233 -8.92 -3.38 3.65
CA LEU A 233 -9.99 -3.89 4.50
C LEU A 233 -10.51 -5.27 4.07
N ARG A 234 -9.95 -5.86 3.00
CA ARG A 234 -10.37 -7.15 2.43
C ARG A 234 -11.87 -7.22 2.08
N GLN A 235 -12.45 -6.09 1.64
CA GLN A 235 -13.85 -6.02 1.21
C GLN A 235 -13.96 -6.38 -0.28
N MET A 236 -13.77 -7.68 -0.60
CA MET A 236 -13.57 -8.13 -1.98
C MET A 236 -14.82 -7.99 -2.86
N ASP A 237 -16.01 -8.25 -2.32
CA ASP A 237 -17.28 -8.12 -3.06
C ASP A 237 -17.54 -6.67 -3.49
N VAL A 238 -17.31 -5.73 -2.57
CA VAL A 238 -17.45 -4.29 -2.85
C VAL A 238 -16.39 -3.85 -3.85
N LEU A 239 -15.15 -4.28 -3.66
CA LEU A 239 -14.01 -3.99 -4.52
C LEU A 239 -14.27 -4.44 -5.96
N GLU A 240 -14.75 -5.68 -6.17
CA GLU A 240 -15.06 -6.22 -7.49
C GLU A 240 -16.13 -5.37 -8.18
N ASN A 241 -17.21 -5.06 -7.49
CA ASN A 241 -18.32 -4.30 -8.08
C ASN A 241 -17.94 -2.85 -8.42
N GLU A 242 -17.16 -2.18 -7.56
CA GLU A 242 -16.74 -0.80 -7.77
C GLU A 242 -15.58 -0.64 -8.77
N SER A 243 -14.75 -1.68 -8.97
CA SER A 243 -13.64 -1.64 -9.93
C SER A 243 -14.06 -1.96 -11.38
N LYS A 244 -15.12 -2.76 -11.57
CA LYS A 244 -15.59 -3.20 -12.90
C LYS A 244 -15.78 -2.08 -13.93
N PRO A 245 -16.42 -0.93 -13.61
CA PRO A 245 -16.66 0.14 -14.59
C PRO A 245 -15.40 0.73 -15.20
N PHE A 246 -14.27 0.71 -14.46
CA PHE A 246 -13.01 1.29 -14.91
C PHE A 246 -12.29 0.43 -15.96
N GLY A 247 -12.48 -0.88 -15.97
CA GLY A 247 -11.78 -1.79 -16.88
C GLY A 247 -10.26 -1.59 -16.83
N ASN A 248 -9.67 -1.29 -17.98
CA ASN A 248 -8.24 -0.99 -18.14
C ASN A 248 -7.93 0.52 -18.21
N LEU A 249 -8.91 1.39 -17.90
CA LEU A 249 -8.80 2.85 -17.99
C LEU A 249 -8.44 3.37 -19.41
N ASP A 250 -8.86 2.66 -20.44
CA ASP A 250 -8.59 3.06 -21.84
C ASP A 250 -9.81 3.75 -22.51
N LYS A 251 -10.88 3.99 -21.78
CA LYS A 251 -12.06 4.69 -22.32
C LYS A 251 -11.76 6.16 -22.60
N PRO A 252 -12.40 6.79 -23.61
CA PRO A 252 -12.12 8.17 -24.02
C PRO A 252 -12.21 9.20 -22.89
N ASP A 253 -13.18 9.04 -21.99
CA ASP A 253 -13.44 9.93 -20.84
C ASP A 253 -12.34 9.90 -19.76
N MET A 254 -11.31 9.05 -19.93
CA MET A 254 -10.13 9.00 -19.06
C MET A 254 -8.97 9.89 -19.56
N TYR A 255 -9.14 10.60 -20.68
CA TYR A 255 -8.09 11.42 -21.28
C TYR A 255 -8.42 12.91 -21.19
N PHE A 256 -7.40 13.75 -21.00
CA PHE A 256 -7.58 15.21 -20.94
C PHE A 256 -8.22 15.77 -22.21
N THR A 257 -7.85 15.23 -23.37
CA THR A 257 -8.37 15.63 -24.68
C THR A 257 -9.87 15.39 -24.88
N PHE A 258 -10.49 14.59 -24.01
CA PHE A 258 -11.94 14.38 -24.00
C PHE A 258 -12.71 15.60 -23.48
N TYR A 259 -12.07 16.42 -22.64
CA TYR A 259 -12.66 17.62 -22.03
C TYR A 259 -11.91 18.90 -22.47
N PRO A 260 -11.96 19.27 -23.76
CA PRO A 260 -11.20 20.40 -24.27
C PRO A 260 -11.59 21.73 -23.61
N GLU A 261 -12.83 21.86 -23.13
CA GLU A 261 -13.32 23.04 -22.41
C GLU A 261 -12.61 23.25 -21.06
N LEU A 262 -12.14 22.16 -20.41
CA LEU A 262 -11.52 22.20 -19.09
C LEU A 262 -9.98 22.17 -19.17
N TYR A 263 -9.42 21.42 -20.11
CA TYR A 263 -7.98 21.14 -20.18
C TYR A 263 -7.32 21.59 -21.49
N GLY A 264 -8.06 22.19 -22.41
CA GLY A 264 -7.53 22.65 -23.70
C GLY A 264 -6.96 21.48 -24.51
N THR A 265 -5.73 21.65 -24.98
CA THR A 265 -5.02 20.65 -25.79
C THR A 265 -4.06 19.77 -25.00
N ARG A 266 -4.18 19.72 -23.67
CA ARG A 266 -3.31 18.91 -22.81
C ARG A 266 -3.36 17.44 -23.23
N PRO A 267 -2.20 16.81 -23.58
CA PRO A 267 -2.15 15.39 -23.93
C PRO A 267 -2.14 14.53 -22.66
N GLY A 268 -2.33 13.21 -22.85
CA GLY A 268 -2.18 12.23 -21.81
C GLY A 268 -3.47 11.87 -21.10
N SER A 269 -3.34 11.06 -20.05
CA SER A 269 -4.45 10.48 -19.30
C SER A 269 -4.59 11.13 -17.92
N MET A 270 -5.83 11.37 -17.49
CA MET A 270 -6.16 11.80 -16.13
C MET A 270 -5.92 10.71 -15.08
N ALA A 271 -5.93 9.44 -15.50
CA ALA A 271 -5.73 8.30 -14.62
C ALA A 271 -4.24 8.13 -14.30
N SER A 272 -3.88 8.19 -13.03
CA SER A 272 -2.50 8.00 -12.57
C SER A 272 -1.99 6.58 -12.87
N PHE A 273 -0.67 6.44 -13.02
CA PHE A 273 -0.03 5.13 -13.19
C PHE A 273 -0.33 4.18 -12.02
N ALA A 274 -0.34 4.70 -10.79
CA ALA A 274 -0.66 3.93 -9.59
C ALA A 274 -2.09 3.35 -9.65
N PHE A 275 -3.05 4.09 -10.18
CA PHE A 275 -4.42 3.62 -10.33
C PHE A 275 -4.52 2.50 -11.39
N ARG A 276 -3.80 2.63 -12.51
CA ARG A 276 -3.73 1.58 -13.55
C ARG A 276 -3.12 0.29 -12.99
N LEU A 277 -2.04 0.42 -12.20
CA LEU A 277 -1.39 -0.71 -11.57
C LEU A 277 -2.31 -1.40 -10.58
N LEU A 278 -2.98 -0.64 -9.70
CA LEU A 278 -3.94 -1.18 -8.74
C LEU A 278 -5.06 -1.97 -9.44
N LEU A 279 -5.67 -1.40 -10.49
CA LEU A 279 -6.73 -2.08 -11.25
C LEU A 279 -6.23 -3.36 -11.93
N ALA A 280 -4.99 -3.39 -12.39
CA ALA A 280 -4.38 -4.59 -12.95
C ALA A 280 -4.16 -5.68 -11.88
N GLU A 281 -3.85 -5.29 -10.64
CA GLU A 281 -3.63 -6.20 -9.51
C GLU A 281 -4.94 -6.70 -8.87
N ILE A 282 -6.02 -5.90 -8.88
CA ILE A 282 -7.28 -6.20 -8.19
C ILE A 282 -7.79 -7.63 -8.46
N PRO A 283 -7.80 -8.18 -9.69
CA PRO A 283 -8.30 -9.55 -9.90
C PRO A 283 -7.54 -10.63 -9.12
N SER A 284 -6.29 -10.36 -8.73
CA SER A 284 -5.50 -11.30 -7.93
C SER A 284 -5.98 -11.43 -6.49
N TYR A 285 -6.77 -10.48 -5.99
CA TYR A 285 -7.29 -10.50 -4.63
C TYR A 285 -8.57 -11.34 -4.46
N TYR A 286 -9.25 -11.72 -5.58
CA TYR A 286 -10.44 -12.58 -5.57
C TYR A 286 -10.29 -13.77 -6.53
N ASP A 287 -9.19 -14.50 -6.39
CA ASP A 287 -8.89 -15.77 -7.07
C ASP A 287 -8.80 -15.74 -8.61
N LYS A 288 -8.76 -14.55 -9.23
CA LYS A 288 -8.56 -14.37 -10.66
C LYS A 288 -7.12 -13.97 -11.00
N ALA A 289 -6.14 -14.60 -10.36
CA ALA A 289 -4.73 -14.22 -10.47
C ALA A 289 -4.18 -14.32 -11.91
N LYS A 290 -4.69 -15.25 -12.74
CA LYS A 290 -4.32 -15.31 -14.17
C LYS A 290 -4.73 -14.04 -14.92
N GLN A 291 -5.95 -13.53 -14.64
CA GLN A 291 -6.42 -12.28 -15.24
C GLN A 291 -5.59 -11.09 -14.79
N ALA A 292 -5.20 -11.06 -13.51
CA ALA A 292 -4.28 -10.02 -13.02
C ALA A 292 -2.93 -10.07 -13.74
N LEU A 293 -2.37 -11.26 -13.93
CA LEU A 293 -1.13 -11.46 -14.64
C LEU A 293 -1.21 -10.96 -16.10
N ASP A 294 -2.29 -11.32 -16.81
CA ASP A 294 -2.54 -10.85 -18.18
C ASP A 294 -2.65 -9.32 -18.24
N ASN A 295 -3.33 -8.70 -17.27
CA ASN A 295 -3.46 -7.25 -17.17
C ASN A 295 -2.10 -6.58 -16.90
N LEU A 296 -1.29 -7.14 -16.01
CA LEU A 296 0.05 -6.64 -15.70
C LEU A 296 1.00 -6.74 -16.91
N TYR A 297 0.94 -7.83 -17.69
CA TYR A 297 1.75 -7.94 -18.92
C TYR A 297 1.29 -6.98 -20.02
N LYS A 298 -0.02 -6.71 -20.16
CA LYS A 298 -0.53 -5.65 -21.06
C LYS A 298 -0.02 -4.28 -20.63
N LEU A 299 -0.06 -4.00 -19.33
CA LEU A 299 0.47 -2.77 -18.76
C LEU A 299 1.98 -2.63 -19.03
N LEU A 300 2.74 -3.71 -18.84
CA LEU A 300 4.17 -3.78 -19.10
C LEU A 300 4.49 -3.50 -20.58
N ALA A 301 3.74 -4.10 -21.51
CA ALA A 301 3.91 -3.87 -22.95
C ALA A 301 3.68 -2.39 -23.32
N THR A 302 2.65 -1.75 -22.76
CA THR A 302 2.40 -0.32 -22.98
C THR A 302 3.55 0.53 -22.44
N VAL A 303 4.06 0.22 -21.24
CA VAL A 303 5.20 0.95 -20.65
C VAL A 303 6.47 0.76 -21.47
N HIS A 304 6.73 -0.44 -22.00
CA HIS A 304 7.85 -0.68 -22.91
C HIS A 304 7.77 0.19 -24.17
N GLN A 305 6.56 0.32 -24.75
CA GLN A 305 6.36 1.17 -25.92
C GLN A 305 6.58 2.66 -25.60
N ILE A 306 6.12 3.13 -24.43
CA ILE A 306 6.34 4.51 -23.98
C ILE A 306 7.84 4.78 -23.82
N ILE A 307 8.59 3.86 -23.20
CA ILE A 307 10.05 3.99 -23.05
C ILE A 307 10.73 4.03 -24.42
N ALA A 308 10.33 3.14 -25.35
CA ALA A 308 10.86 3.12 -26.71
C ALA A 308 10.59 4.44 -27.47
N ASN A 309 9.40 5.02 -27.31
CA ASN A 309 9.04 6.32 -27.90
C ASN A 309 9.97 7.43 -27.36
N PHE A 310 10.21 7.49 -26.05
CA PHE A 310 11.13 8.47 -25.47
C PHE A 310 12.57 8.27 -25.97
N HIS A 311 13.07 7.04 -26.11
CA HIS A 311 14.39 6.78 -26.69
C HIS A 311 14.48 7.22 -28.16
N ALA A 312 13.39 7.15 -28.91
CA ALA A 312 13.30 7.63 -30.28
C ALA A 312 13.14 9.16 -30.41
N GLY A 313 13.12 9.90 -29.28
CA GLY A 313 12.91 11.36 -29.27
C GLY A 313 11.47 11.78 -29.56
N LEU A 314 10.51 10.85 -29.39
CA LEU A 314 9.10 11.09 -29.53
C LEU A 314 8.47 11.37 -28.17
N SER A 315 7.25 11.94 -28.15
CA SER A 315 6.44 11.97 -26.92
C SER A 315 6.08 10.56 -26.47
N GLY A 316 5.67 10.40 -25.20
CA GLY A 316 5.24 9.09 -24.70
C GLY A 316 4.12 8.44 -25.53
N GLU A 317 3.27 9.24 -26.18
CA GLU A 317 2.19 8.78 -27.09
C GLU A 317 2.69 8.46 -28.52
N GLY A 318 3.96 8.70 -28.82
CA GLY A 318 4.56 8.47 -30.14
C GLY A 318 4.40 9.63 -31.13
N THR A 319 4.07 10.83 -30.68
CA THR A 319 3.97 12.03 -31.52
C THR A 319 5.31 12.78 -31.57
N HIS A 320 5.60 13.45 -32.71
CA HIS A 320 6.80 14.28 -32.86
C HIS A 320 6.63 15.58 -32.08
N VAL A 321 7.31 15.69 -30.96
CA VAL A 321 7.38 16.90 -30.12
C VAL A 321 8.85 17.18 -29.85
N LYS A 322 9.25 18.45 -29.87
CA LYS A 322 10.62 18.83 -29.47
C LYS A 322 10.72 18.67 -27.94
N ILE A 323 11.42 17.65 -27.49
CA ILE A 323 11.69 17.37 -26.08
C ILE A 323 13.15 17.75 -25.82
N SER A 324 13.44 18.39 -24.68
CA SER A 324 14.83 18.63 -24.29
C SER A 324 15.50 17.31 -23.90
N GLU A 325 16.81 17.20 -24.06
CA GLU A 325 17.54 15.99 -23.66
C GLU A 325 17.48 15.71 -22.15
N SER A 326 17.34 16.77 -21.31
CA SER A 326 17.16 16.63 -19.87
C SER A 326 15.81 15.98 -19.55
N ASP A 327 14.72 16.50 -20.14
CA ASP A 327 13.37 16.00 -19.90
C ASP A 327 13.20 14.57 -20.43
N GLN A 328 13.87 14.25 -21.58
CA GLN A 328 13.89 12.91 -22.12
C GLN A 328 14.55 11.92 -21.14
N ARG A 329 15.70 12.29 -20.56
CA ARG A 329 16.40 11.44 -19.58
C ARG A 329 15.57 11.23 -18.31
N GLU A 330 14.93 12.29 -17.80
CA GLU A 330 14.04 12.20 -16.64
C GLU A 330 12.81 11.34 -16.93
N ALA A 331 12.18 11.51 -18.10
CA ALA A 331 11.06 10.69 -18.53
C ALA A 331 11.43 9.21 -18.62
N VAL A 332 12.56 8.89 -19.27
CA VAL A 332 13.05 7.51 -19.37
C VAL A 332 13.31 6.91 -17.98
N LYS A 333 13.96 7.67 -17.08
CA LYS A 333 14.20 7.22 -15.70
C LYS A 333 12.89 6.93 -14.96
N LEU A 334 11.90 7.84 -15.03
CA LEU A 334 10.58 7.66 -14.41
C LEU A 334 9.89 6.40 -14.94
N TRP A 335 9.86 6.22 -16.28
CA TRP A 335 9.16 5.08 -16.87
C TRP A 335 9.90 3.76 -16.67
N THR A 336 11.23 3.77 -16.55
CA THR A 336 12.01 2.59 -16.15
C THR A 336 11.70 2.16 -14.72
N ALA A 337 11.55 3.10 -13.79
CA ALA A 337 11.11 2.80 -12.43
C ALA A 337 9.68 2.25 -12.40
N ARG A 338 8.75 2.80 -13.19
CA ARG A 338 7.40 2.26 -13.37
C ARG A 338 7.40 0.84 -13.93
N LYS A 339 8.28 0.55 -14.90
CA LYS A 339 8.51 -0.81 -15.40
C LYS A 339 8.94 -1.76 -14.27
N SER A 340 9.92 -1.37 -13.47
CA SER A 340 10.38 -2.18 -12.33
C SER A 340 9.25 -2.43 -11.33
N ARG A 341 8.39 -1.44 -11.08
CA ARG A 341 7.21 -1.60 -10.22
C ARG A 341 6.23 -2.64 -10.76
N ILE A 342 5.96 -2.64 -12.08
CA ILE A 342 5.09 -3.67 -12.69
C ILE A 342 5.72 -5.05 -12.54
N LEU A 343 7.02 -5.20 -12.77
CA LEU A 343 7.73 -6.47 -12.62
C LEU A 343 7.61 -7.00 -11.18
N ILE A 344 7.74 -6.14 -10.17
CA ILE A 344 7.52 -6.49 -8.76
C ILE A 344 6.07 -6.96 -8.53
N SER A 345 5.09 -6.30 -9.14
CA SER A 345 3.68 -6.72 -9.06
C SER A 345 3.44 -8.07 -9.72
N ILE A 346 4.12 -8.35 -10.84
CA ILE A 346 4.08 -9.67 -11.49
C ILE A 346 4.70 -10.73 -10.57
N VAL A 347 5.83 -10.44 -9.94
CA VAL A 347 6.45 -11.35 -8.95
C VAL A 347 5.49 -11.64 -7.80
N ASN A 348 4.85 -10.63 -7.22
CA ASN A 348 3.86 -10.81 -6.17
C ASN A 348 2.67 -11.67 -6.62
N CYS A 349 2.19 -11.45 -7.84
CA CYS A 349 1.12 -12.25 -8.43
C CYS A 349 1.56 -13.71 -8.66
N ALA A 350 2.77 -13.92 -9.18
CA ALA A 350 3.35 -15.25 -9.42
C ALA A 350 3.51 -16.04 -8.11
N ILE A 351 3.98 -15.38 -7.04
CA ILE A 351 4.06 -16.00 -5.71
C ILE A 351 2.68 -16.37 -5.19
N GLY A 352 1.69 -15.48 -5.34
CA GLY A 352 0.31 -15.77 -4.96
C GLY A 352 -0.28 -16.96 -5.72
N MET A 353 0.17 -17.20 -6.95
CA MET A 353 -0.18 -18.38 -7.77
C MET A 353 0.70 -19.60 -7.48
N ARG A 354 1.65 -19.50 -6.54
CA ARG A 354 2.68 -20.51 -6.26
C ARG A 354 3.59 -20.83 -7.46
N ASN A 355 3.68 -19.91 -8.42
CA ASN A 355 4.61 -20.02 -9.54
C ASN A 355 5.94 -19.35 -9.17
N TYR A 356 6.70 -20.01 -8.30
CA TYR A 356 7.95 -19.48 -7.77
C TYR A 356 9.06 -19.41 -8.82
N ILE A 357 9.01 -20.26 -9.86
CA ILE A 357 9.99 -20.25 -10.96
C ILE A 357 9.90 -18.92 -11.70
N LEU A 358 8.70 -18.53 -12.13
CA LEU A 358 8.47 -17.23 -12.77
C LEU A 358 8.89 -16.06 -11.87
N ALA A 359 8.63 -16.16 -10.56
CA ALA A 359 9.02 -15.12 -9.62
C ALA A 359 10.55 -14.96 -9.55
N ILE A 360 11.29 -16.06 -9.51
CA ILE A 360 12.76 -16.06 -9.48
C ILE A 360 13.32 -15.50 -10.78
N GLU A 361 12.85 -15.97 -11.95
CA GLU A 361 13.29 -15.48 -13.26
C GLU A 361 13.17 -13.95 -13.39
N ILE A 362 12.02 -13.40 -13.00
CA ILE A 362 11.79 -11.93 -13.05
C ILE A 362 12.69 -11.19 -12.06
N LEU A 363 12.88 -11.72 -10.85
CA LEU A 363 13.77 -11.11 -9.86
C LEU A 363 15.24 -11.13 -10.33
N GLU A 364 15.68 -12.22 -10.96
CA GLU A 364 17.02 -12.30 -11.55
C GLU A 364 17.19 -11.31 -12.70
N ASP A 365 16.16 -11.12 -13.54
CA ASP A 365 16.17 -10.12 -14.59
C ASP A 365 16.19 -8.69 -14.02
N LEU A 366 15.46 -8.43 -12.92
CA LEU A 366 15.55 -7.17 -12.20
C LEU A 366 16.97 -6.91 -11.67
N CYS A 367 17.66 -7.93 -11.15
CA CYS A 367 19.04 -7.79 -10.66
C CYS A 367 20.04 -7.40 -11.75
N LYS A 368 19.74 -7.66 -13.03
CA LYS A 368 20.62 -7.33 -14.19
C LYS A 368 20.52 -5.86 -14.62
N LEU A 369 19.52 -5.11 -14.13
CA LEU A 369 19.35 -3.70 -14.48
C LEU A 369 20.50 -2.86 -13.89
N PRO A 370 21.06 -1.91 -14.65
CA PRO A 370 22.28 -1.20 -14.26
C PRO A 370 22.10 -0.14 -13.17
N ASP A 371 20.88 0.30 -12.90
CA ASP A 371 20.59 1.49 -12.08
C ASP A 371 20.44 1.19 -10.57
N TRP A 372 20.69 -0.06 -10.14
CA TRP A 372 20.55 -0.43 -8.74
C TRP A 372 21.76 -0.03 -7.90
N THR A 373 21.50 0.54 -6.72
CA THR A 373 22.53 0.68 -5.69
C THR A 373 22.92 -0.69 -5.13
N THR A 374 24.08 -0.79 -4.48
CA THR A 374 24.52 -2.03 -3.82
C THR A 374 23.53 -2.51 -2.75
N GLU A 375 22.91 -1.57 -2.04
CA GLU A 375 21.88 -1.87 -1.04
C GLU A 375 20.62 -2.44 -1.69
N GLN A 376 20.13 -1.81 -2.76
CA GLN A 376 18.97 -2.26 -3.52
C GLN A 376 19.18 -3.65 -4.13
N LEU A 377 20.36 -3.88 -4.71
CA LEU A 377 20.72 -5.20 -5.20
C LEU A 377 20.76 -6.25 -4.08
N GLY A 378 21.22 -5.86 -2.89
CA GLY A 378 21.17 -6.71 -1.69
C GLY A 378 19.73 -7.10 -1.31
N ILE A 379 18.79 -6.17 -1.41
CA ILE A 379 17.36 -6.42 -1.16
C ILE A 379 16.79 -7.43 -2.17
N LEU A 380 17.09 -7.25 -3.47
CA LEU A 380 16.63 -8.17 -4.53
C LEU A 380 17.19 -9.58 -4.32
N LYS A 381 18.49 -9.70 -4.02
CA LYS A 381 19.12 -10.99 -3.71
C LYS A 381 18.49 -11.65 -2.49
N SER A 382 18.25 -10.89 -1.41
CA SER A 382 17.54 -11.39 -0.23
C SER A 382 16.14 -11.90 -0.60
N ALA A 383 15.40 -11.17 -1.46
CA ALA A 383 14.10 -11.61 -1.95
C ALA A 383 14.18 -12.96 -2.71
N ILE A 384 15.15 -13.12 -3.62
CA ILE A 384 15.37 -14.38 -4.33
C ILE A 384 15.65 -15.52 -3.35
N GLY A 385 16.58 -15.31 -2.41
CA GLY A 385 16.93 -16.31 -1.41
C GLY A 385 15.72 -16.74 -0.57
N ARG A 386 14.88 -15.78 -0.16
CA ARG A 386 13.65 -16.08 0.58
C ARG A 386 12.63 -16.88 -0.26
N VAL A 387 12.53 -16.63 -1.58
CA VAL A 387 11.68 -17.44 -2.47
C VAL A 387 12.21 -18.88 -2.55
N HIS A 388 13.54 -19.07 -2.59
CA HIS A 388 14.13 -20.42 -2.54
C HIS A 388 13.83 -21.11 -1.21
N LEU A 389 13.80 -20.39 -0.06
CA LEU A 389 13.34 -20.96 1.21
C LEU A 389 11.88 -21.45 1.15
N PHE A 390 10.99 -20.75 0.44
CA PHE A 390 9.62 -21.22 0.22
C PHE A 390 9.55 -22.47 -0.63
N LEU A 391 10.47 -22.63 -1.57
CA LEU A 391 10.61 -23.88 -2.35
C LEU A 391 11.21 -25.02 -1.53
N GLY A 392 11.77 -24.74 -0.36
CA GLY A 392 12.52 -25.71 0.43
C GLY A 392 13.94 -25.95 -0.07
N ASP A 393 14.40 -25.17 -1.07
CA ASP A 393 15.77 -25.27 -1.60
C ASP A 393 16.72 -24.40 -0.78
N VAL A 394 17.13 -24.96 0.37
CA VAL A 394 18.03 -24.30 1.31
C VAL A 394 19.40 -24.05 0.66
N SER A 395 19.87 -24.94 -0.20
CA SER A 395 21.19 -24.81 -0.83
C SER A 395 21.26 -23.70 -1.87
N ALA A 396 20.17 -23.48 -2.61
CA ALA A 396 20.07 -22.34 -3.51
C ALA A 396 19.87 -21.03 -2.72
N ALA A 397 19.04 -21.05 -1.67
CA ALA A 397 18.85 -19.90 -0.80
C ALA A 397 20.15 -19.39 -0.18
N GLU A 398 21.02 -20.29 0.26
CA GLU A 398 22.32 -19.96 0.86
C GLU A 398 23.19 -19.11 -0.06
N LYS A 399 23.19 -19.36 -1.37
CA LYS A 399 23.97 -18.60 -2.36
C LYS A 399 23.55 -17.12 -2.44
N PHE A 400 22.31 -16.82 -2.13
CA PHE A 400 21.76 -15.46 -2.18
C PHE A 400 21.73 -14.77 -0.83
N LEU A 401 21.53 -15.53 0.27
CA LEU A 401 21.36 -14.99 1.62
C LEU A 401 22.68 -14.90 2.38
N VAL A 402 23.64 -15.80 2.10
CA VAL A 402 24.93 -15.77 2.76
C VAL A 402 25.91 -14.90 1.98
N ARG A 403 26.47 -13.92 2.65
CA ARG A 403 27.40 -12.96 2.06
C ARG A 403 28.72 -13.65 1.69
N SER A 404 29.10 -13.57 0.42
CA SER A 404 30.37 -14.12 -0.07
C SER A 404 31.59 -13.33 0.41
N ASN A 405 31.43 -12.05 0.81
CA ASN A 405 32.54 -11.17 1.15
C ASN A 405 32.61 -10.93 2.65
N LYS A 406 33.61 -11.54 3.30
CA LYS A 406 33.92 -11.36 4.74
C LYS A 406 34.59 -10.01 5.07
N GLU A 407 34.75 -9.09 4.10
CA GLU A 407 35.58 -7.89 4.27
C GLU A 407 34.85 -6.68 4.85
N GLU A 408 33.53 -6.60 4.82
CA GLU A 408 32.78 -5.50 5.45
C GLU A 408 32.32 -5.89 6.85
N LYS A 409 32.83 -5.18 7.86
CA LYS A 409 32.62 -5.44 9.30
C LYS A 409 31.23 -5.12 9.85
N THR A 410 30.32 -4.55 9.07
CA THR A 410 28.99 -4.14 9.55
C THR A 410 27.90 -5.03 8.99
N THR A 411 27.37 -5.91 9.81
CA THR A 411 26.21 -6.74 9.48
C THR A 411 24.95 -5.88 9.56
N SER A 412 24.12 -5.86 8.51
CA SER A 412 22.85 -5.15 8.52
C SER A 412 21.76 -5.95 9.24
N VAL A 413 20.71 -5.26 9.70
CA VAL A 413 19.52 -5.91 10.30
C VAL A 413 18.94 -6.96 9.35
N ARG A 414 18.87 -6.65 8.04
CA ARG A 414 18.37 -7.57 7.01
C ARG A 414 19.19 -8.85 6.92
N GLU A 415 20.52 -8.75 6.92
CA GLU A 415 21.40 -9.93 6.87
C GLU A 415 21.22 -10.84 8.09
N LEU A 416 21.03 -10.25 9.27
CA LEU A 416 20.74 -11.02 10.48
C LEU A 416 19.34 -11.70 10.38
N VAL A 417 18.34 -11.01 9.82
CA VAL A 417 17.03 -11.61 9.58
C VAL A 417 17.13 -12.76 8.58
N ASP A 418 17.86 -12.59 7.48
CA ASP A 418 18.05 -13.61 6.47
C ASP A 418 18.78 -14.84 7.03
N SER A 419 19.82 -14.63 7.86
CA SER A 419 20.51 -15.72 8.59
C SER A 419 19.56 -16.42 9.56
N GLY A 420 18.73 -15.67 10.27
CA GLY A 420 17.70 -16.22 11.16
C GLY A 420 16.67 -17.08 10.41
N LEU A 421 16.18 -16.61 9.25
CA LEU A 421 15.26 -17.38 8.41
C LEU A 421 15.91 -18.65 7.84
N MET A 422 17.18 -18.57 7.46
CA MET A 422 17.96 -19.72 7.02
C MET A 422 18.07 -20.77 8.15
N ALA A 423 18.41 -20.34 9.35
CA ALA A 423 18.50 -21.23 10.52
C ALA A 423 17.14 -21.88 10.85
N VAL A 424 16.04 -21.14 10.69
CA VAL A 424 14.68 -21.70 10.81
C VAL A 424 14.44 -22.79 9.77
N ALA A 425 14.78 -22.56 8.50
CA ALA A 425 14.63 -23.55 7.44
C ALA A 425 15.47 -24.82 7.68
N GLN A 426 16.55 -24.70 8.42
CA GLN A 426 17.41 -25.80 8.87
C GLN A 426 16.95 -26.42 10.21
N ASN A 427 15.82 -26.00 10.76
CA ASN A 427 15.31 -26.40 12.08
C ASN A 427 16.24 -26.05 13.26
N ALA A 428 17.19 -25.14 13.09
CA ALA A 428 18.09 -24.63 14.10
C ALA A 428 17.48 -23.45 14.88
N PHE A 429 16.33 -23.66 15.55
CA PHE A 429 15.53 -22.59 16.16
C PHE A 429 16.28 -21.80 17.24
N GLN A 430 17.21 -22.44 17.98
CA GLN A 430 18.01 -21.73 18.99
C GLN A 430 19.00 -20.77 18.33
N GLU A 431 19.59 -21.15 17.21
CA GLU A 431 20.50 -20.30 16.45
C GLU A 431 19.70 -19.15 15.78
N ALA A 432 18.54 -19.46 15.20
CA ALA A 432 17.62 -18.46 14.67
C ALA A 432 17.23 -17.40 15.71
N TYR A 433 16.92 -17.83 16.94
CA TYR A 433 16.64 -16.92 18.05
C TYR A 433 17.80 -15.95 18.30
N ASN A 434 19.04 -16.42 18.30
CA ASN A 434 20.22 -15.59 18.53
C ASN A 434 20.40 -14.54 17.41
N TYR A 435 20.16 -14.92 16.14
CA TYR A 435 20.19 -13.98 15.01
C TYR A 435 19.10 -12.91 15.15
N PHE A 436 17.86 -13.30 15.44
CA PHE A 436 16.76 -12.33 15.62
C PHE A 436 16.98 -11.46 16.86
N GLN A 437 17.57 -11.97 17.91
CA GLN A 437 17.94 -11.18 19.10
C GLN A 437 18.99 -10.12 18.75
N SER A 438 20.02 -10.48 17.99
CA SER A 438 21.04 -9.56 17.51
C SER A 438 20.44 -8.47 16.60
N ALA A 439 19.53 -8.85 15.70
CA ALA A 439 18.80 -7.92 14.87
C ALA A 439 17.91 -6.97 15.70
N SER A 440 17.23 -7.49 16.74
CA SER A 440 16.38 -6.70 17.64
C SER A 440 17.18 -5.73 18.51
N ALA A 441 18.44 -6.04 18.81
CA ALA A 441 19.33 -5.11 19.50
C ALA A 441 19.70 -3.91 18.62
N MET A 442 19.79 -4.11 17.30
CA MET A 442 20.05 -3.03 16.32
C MET A 442 18.79 -2.22 15.98
N ASP A 443 17.62 -2.88 15.87
CA ASP A 443 16.32 -2.23 15.63
C ASP A 443 15.28 -2.68 16.66
N PRO A 444 15.29 -2.07 17.87
CA PRO A 444 14.33 -2.39 18.92
C PRO A 444 12.88 -1.98 18.58
N SER A 445 12.69 -1.18 17.55
CA SER A 445 11.37 -0.70 17.13
C SER A 445 10.61 -1.71 16.26
N ASN A 446 11.31 -2.69 15.73
CA ASN A 446 10.76 -3.71 14.84
C ASN A 446 10.13 -4.86 15.65
N VAL A 447 8.83 -4.76 15.83
CA VAL A 447 8.06 -5.73 16.63
C VAL A 447 8.01 -7.13 16.00
N MET A 448 8.28 -7.25 14.69
CA MET A 448 8.29 -8.55 14.02
C MET A 448 9.53 -9.39 14.40
N LEU A 449 10.65 -8.75 14.74
CA LEU A 449 11.81 -9.47 15.28
C LEU A 449 11.45 -10.14 16.61
N THR A 450 10.74 -9.44 17.49
CA THR A 450 10.23 -10.01 18.74
C THR A 450 9.23 -11.14 18.48
N ASN A 451 8.35 -10.99 17.47
CA ASN A 451 7.46 -12.07 17.05
C ASN A 451 8.25 -13.33 16.64
N ASN A 452 9.25 -13.18 15.79
CA ASN A 452 10.05 -14.30 15.30
C ASN A 452 10.87 -14.97 16.44
N MET A 453 11.39 -14.17 17.37
CA MET A 453 12.03 -14.69 18.60
C MET A 453 11.07 -15.54 19.42
N ALA A 454 9.82 -15.04 19.64
CA ALA A 454 8.81 -15.77 20.39
C ALA A 454 8.41 -17.07 19.70
N VAL A 455 8.32 -17.08 18.37
CA VAL A 455 8.07 -18.29 17.60
C VAL A 455 9.23 -19.30 17.73
N CYS A 456 10.48 -18.85 17.68
CA CYS A 456 11.64 -19.72 17.92
C CYS A 456 11.59 -20.35 19.34
N LEU A 457 11.23 -19.57 20.36
CA LEU A 457 11.02 -20.08 21.73
C LEU A 457 9.90 -21.14 21.79
N LEU A 458 8.81 -20.93 21.03
CA LEU A 458 7.73 -21.90 20.95
C LEU A 458 8.23 -23.25 20.39
N TYR A 459 8.98 -23.21 19.29
CA TYR A 459 9.53 -24.43 18.66
C TYR A 459 10.65 -25.10 19.48
N THR A 460 11.34 -24.37 20.36
CA THR A 460 12.28 -24.95 21.34
C THR A 460 11.60 -25.45 22.62
N GLY A 461 10.26 -25.44 22.69
CA GLY A 461 9.49 -25.92 23.83
C GLY A 461 9.38 -24.93 25.00
N GLN A 462 9.85 -23.70 24.84
CA GLN A 462 9.86 -22.66 25.87
C GLN A 462 8.58 -21.80 25.81
N LEU A 463 7.41 -22.45 25.83
CA LEU A 463 6.10 -21.79 25.64
C LEU A 463 5.86 -20.62 26.60
N ARG A 464 6.23 -20.75 27.89
CA ARG A 464 6.06 -19.67 28.87
C ARG A 464 6.89 -18.43 28.53
N ALA A 465 8.11 -18.64 28.08
CA ALA A 465 9.00 -17.56 27.66
C ALA A 465 8.45 -16.87 26.40
N ALA A 466 7.90 -17.63 25.45
CA ALA A 466 7.27 -17.08 24.25
C ALA A 466 6.06 -16.20 24.59
N VAL A 467 5.15 -16.67 25.47
CA VAL A 467 4.01 -15.89 25.94
C VAL A 467 4.46 -14.61 26.62
N TRP A 468 5.41 -14.70 27.55
CA TRP A 468 5.94 -13.54 28.25
C TRP A 468 6.55 -12.51 27.28
N LEU A 469 7.25 -12.97 26.24
CA LEU A 469 7.85 -12.10 25.24
C LEU A 469 6.78 -11.36 24.41
N PHE A 470 5.73 -12.04 23.98
CA PHE A 470 4.59 -11.43 23.31
C PHE A 470 3.88 -10.37 24.20
N GLU A 471 3.59 -10.72 25.46
CA GLU A 471 2.95 -9.79 26.40
C GLU A 471 3.84 -8.57 26.67
N SER A 472 5.15 -8.76 26.78
CA SER A 472 6.09 -7.68 27.02
C SER A 472 6.13 -6.67 25.87
N VAL A 473 6.07 -7.12 24.61
CA VAL A 473 6.08 -6.23 23.44
C VAL A 473 4.76 -5.48 23.30
N VAL A 474 3.62 -6.15 23.57
CA VAL A 474 2.31 -5.51 23.53
C VAL A 474 2.19 -4.45 24.61
N ASN A 475 2.66 -4.72 25.81
CA ASN A 475 2.61 -3.76 26.92
C ASN A 475 3.56 -2.57 26.72
N ARG A 476 4.73 -2.80 26.09
CA ARG A 476 5.72 -1.74 25.83
C ARG A 476 5.26 -0.75 24.77
N ASN A 477 4.70 -1.23 23.67
CA ASN A 477 4.25 -0.40 22.56
C ASN A 477 2.99 -0.96 21.89
N PRO A 478 1.80 -0.77 22.50
CA PRO A 478 0.56 -1.33 21.97
C PRO A 478 0.20 -0.80 20.57
N LEU A 479 0.54 0.46 20.26
CA LEU A 479 0.24 1.05 18.95
C LEU A 479 0.93 0.31 17.80
N LYS A 480 2.19 -0.11 17.99
CA LYS A 480 2.96 -0.82 16.95
C LYS A 480 2.77 -2.33 17.01
N SER A 481 2.61 -2.92 18.20
CA SER A 481 2.62 -4.37 18.40
C SER A 481 1.26 -5.06 18.21
N LEU A 482 0.14 -4.35 18.35
CA LEU A 482 -1.19 -4.91 18.07
C LEU A 482 -1.40 -5.07 16.55
N GLN A 483 -0.63 -5.94 15.93
CA GLN A 483 -0.72 -6.32 14.52
C GLN A 483 -1.26 -7.74 14.41
N GLU A 484 -1.99 -8.02 13.34
CA GLU A 484 -2.66 -9.30 13.10
C GLU A 484 -1.73 -10.53 13.30
N PRO A 485 -0.49 -10.57 12.74
CA PRO A 485 0.38 -11.73 12.92
C PRO A 485 0.77 -11.97 14.39
N ILE A 486 1.06 -10.91 15.12
CA ILE A 486 1.42 -11.01 16.54
C ILE A 486 0.22 -11.48 17.36
N LEU A 487 -0.96 -10.90 17.12
CA LEU A 487 -2.19 -11.28 17.81
C LEU A 487 -2.58 -12.73 17.55
N LEU A 488 -2.44 -13.20 16.30
CA LEU A 488 -2.72 -14.58 15.91
C LEU A 488 -1.77 -15.56 16.63
N ASN A 489 -0.46 -15.28 16.62
CA ASN A 489 0.54 -16.10 17.28
C ASN A 489 0.38 -16.10 18.81
N MET A 490 0.07 -14.94 19.37
CA MET A 490 -0.18 -14.78 20.81
C MET A 490 -1.43 -15.55 21.24
N CYS A 491 -2.53 -15.45 20.49
CA CYS A 491 -3.76 -16.21 20.76
C CYS A 491 -3.52 -17.72 20.63
N THR A 492 -2.77 -18.17 19.64
CA THR A 492 -2.36 -19.57 19.49
C THR A 492 -1.51 -20.03 20.69
N SER A 493 -0.55 -19.20 21.12
CA SER A 493 0.26 -19.50 22.30
C SER A 493 -0.56 -19.59 23.59
N TYR A 494 -1.58 -18.75 23.76
CA TYR A 494 -2.52 -18.86 24.87
C TYR A 494 -3.33 -20.17 24.85
N GLU A 495 -3.82 -20.57 23.67
CA GLU A 495 -4.52 -21.85 23.50
C GLU A 495 -3.66 -23.06 23.85
N LEU A 496 -2.37 -23.00 23.55
CA LEU A 496 -1.41 -24.06 23.91
C LEU A 496 -1.02 -24.01 25.40
N HIS A 497 -1.04 -22.82 26.02
CA HIS A 497 -0.57 -22.63 27.39
C HIS A 497 -1.64 -22.96 28.46
N THR A 498 -2.92 -22.63 28.20
CA THR A 498 -3.98 -22.75 29.20
C THR A 498 -5.36 -23.03 28.58
N THR A 499 -6.16 -23.81 29.29
CA THR A 499 -7.57 -24.04 28.96
C THR A 499 -8.43 -22.78 29.16
N HIS A 500 -7.99 -21.84 30.01
CA HIS A 500 -8.68 -20.58 30.29
C HIS A 500 -8.20 -19.43 29.39
N CYS A 501 -7.93 -19.72 28.11
CA CYS A 501 -7.37 -18.76 27.15
C CYS A 501 -8.34 -17.61 26.80
N LYS A 502 -9.63 -17.69 27.16
CA LYS A 502 -10.63 -16.64 26.86
C LYS A 502 -10.30 -15.31 27.56
N GLN A 503 -9.88 -15.32 28.82
CA GLN A 503 -9.61 -14.09 29.57
C GLN A 503 -8.43 -13.27 28.98
N PRO A 504 -7.24 -13.84 28.70
CA PRO A 504 -6.17 -13.10 28.05
C PRO A 504 -6.56 -12.60 26.63
N LYS A 505 -7.36 -13.34 25.87
CA LYS A 505 -7.88 -12.88 24.56
C LYS A 505 -8.84 -11.67 24.72
N LEU A 506 -9.70 -11.67 25.73
CA LEU A 506 -10.54 -10.51 26.05
C LEU A 506 -9.71 -9.30 26.49
N HIS A 507 -8.59 -9.52 27.17
CA HIS A 507 -7.66 -8.45 27.47
C HIS A 507 -7.07 -7.85 26.19
N LEU A 508 -6.69 -8.67 25.20
CA LEU A 508 -6.23 -8.19 23.89
C LEU A 508 -7.33 -7.40 23.17
N LEU A 509 -8.58 -7.82 23.25
CA LEU A 509 -9.70 -7.06 22.69
C LEU A 509 -9.83 -5.68 23.33
N ARG A 510 -9.66 -5.56 24.68
CA ARG A 510 -9.60 -4.25 25.36
C ARG A 510 -8.45 -3.39 24.85
N GLN A 511 -7.28 -3.97 24.64
CA GLN A 511 -6.13 -3.26 24.09
C GLN A 511 -6.40 -2.77 22.64
N LEU A 512 -7.00 -3.62 21.79
CA LEU A 512 -7.42 -3.23 20.43
C LEU A 512 -8.44 -2.09 20.48
N ASN A 513 -9.45 -2.21 21.36
CA ASN A 513 -10.48 -1.19 21.53
C ASN A 513 -9.89 0.18 21.91
N ARG A 514 -8.84 0.18 22.73
CA ARG A 514 -8.20 1.39 23.26
C ARG A 514 -7.21 2.03 22.31
N TYR A 515 -6.41 1.22 21.56
CA TYR A 515 -5.23 1.71 20.85
C TYR A 515 -5.33 1.62 19.33
N LYS A 516 -6.27 0.87 18.76
CA LYS A 516 -6.38 0.67 17.31
C LYS A 516 -7.59 1.36 16.72
N GLY A 517 -7.41 1.86 15.47
CA GLY A 517 -8.52 2.35 14.65
C GLY A 517 -9.48 1.23 14.25
N ASP A 518 -10.37 1.52 13.32
CA ASP A 518 -11.47 0.63 12.89
C ASP A 518 -11.05 -0.49 11.92
N ALA A 519 -9.78 -0.53 11.54
CA ALA A 519 -9.29 -1.41 10.47
C ALA A 519 -8.80 -2.79 10.94
N ALA A 520 -8.57 -3.00 12.24
CA ALA A 520 -8.00 -4.25 12.73
C ALA A 520 -9.00 -5.40 12.58
N ASP A 521 -8.48 -6.56 12.14
CA ASP A 521 -9.27 -7.78 12.04
C ASP A 521 -9.39 -8.47 13.39
N ILE A 522 -10.63 -8.66 13.84
CA ILE A 522 -10.94 -9.29 15.13
C ILE A 522 -10.80 -10.81 15.06
N GLN A 523 -10.90 -11.40 13.86
CA GLN A 523 -10.80 -12.85 13.67
C GLN A 523 -9.47 -13.42 14.18
N CYS A 524 -8.41 -12.61 14.15
CA CYS A 524 -7.09 -12.99 14.69
C CYS A 524 -7.11 -13.33 16.19
N LEU A 525 -8.10 -12.83 16.95
CA LEU A 525 -8.28 -13.17 18.37
C LEU A 525 -8.92 -14.55 18.60
N LYS A 526 -9.46 -15.18 17.55
CA LYS A 526 -10.12 -16.49 17.66
C LYS A 526 -11.15 -16.54 18.79
N LEU A 527 -11.93 -15.48 18.96
CA LEU A 527 -13.07 -15.44 19.86
C LEU A 527 -14.27 -16.07 19.13
N ALA A 528 -14.89 -17.07 19.73
CA ALA A 528 -16.12 -17.63 19.17
C ALA A 528 -17.24 -16.57 19.29
N MET A 529 -17.78 -16.13 18.15
CA MET A 529 -18.94 -15.26 18.07
C MET A 529 -20.22 -16.08 18.20
#